data_4a126dec073fb7a8aa9ce815f5fc10e4
#
_entry.id   4a126dec073fb7a8aa9ce815f5fc10e4
#
_cell.length_a   1.000
_cell.length_b   1.000
_cell.length_c   1.000
_cell.angle_alpha   90.00
_cell.angle_beta   90.00
_cell.angle_gamma   90.00
#
_symmetry.space_group_name_H-M   'P 1'
#
loop_
_entity.id
_entity.type
_entity.pdbx_description
1 polymer ?
#
loop_
_entity_poly.entity_id
_entity_poly.type
_entity_poly.pdbx_seq_one_letter_code
_entity_poly.pdbx_strand_id
1 'polypeptide(L)'
;MIKGIFMINPNVIDPLTAEEKTRWPDEPLVTLDKPFVDVRGEIQPLVDELMKSAVLIRSKKGTLRANHYHLTDWHYCYVLTGAIDYFHRPTGTDEKPERITVGSGQMVFTPPMVDHGMTFPED
;
A
#
# COMPACT_ATOMS: atom_id res chain seq x y z
N MET A 1 -15.72 6.43 6.77
CA MET A 1 -14.96 5.77 5.68
C MET A 1 -14.37 4.45 6.16
N ILE A 2 -13.35 4.45 6.96
CA ILE A 2 -12.79 3.20 7.50
C ILE A 2 -13.62 2.76 8.68
N LYS A 3 -14.23 1.59 8.59
CA LYS A 3 -15.17 1.09 9.59
C LYS A 3 -14.55 0.07 10.55
N GLY A 4 -13.26 -0.10 10.54
CA GLY A 4 -12.60 -1.09 11.40
C GLY A 4 -12.86 -2.54 11.02
N ILE A 5 -13.30 -2.78 9.79
CA ILE A 5 -13.33 -4.16 9.28
C ILE A 5 -11.91 -4.65 9.20
N PHE A 6 -11.67 -5.81 9.75
CA PHE A 6 -10.33 -6.37 9.77
C PHE A 6 -10.31 -7.77 9.17
N MET A 7 -9.16 -8.14 8.62
CA MET A 7 -8.90 -9.46 8.11
C MET A 7 -7.89 -10.15 9.01
N ILE A 8 -8.30 -11.26 9.60
CA ILE A 8 -7.42 -12.08 10.43
C ILE A 8 -7.25 -13.42 9.75
N ASN A 9 -6.01 -13.78 9.49
CA ASN A 9 -5.67 -15.14 9.10
C ASN A 9 -4.80 -15.74 10.20
N PRO A 10 -5.33 -16.64 11.03
CA PRO A 10 -4.57 -17.22 12.14
C PRO A 10 -3.40 -18.09 11.68
N ASN A 11 -3.36 -18.43 10.40
CA ASN A 11 -2.28 -19.24 9.84
C ASN A 11 -1.17 -18.37 9.22
N VAL A 12 -1.32 -17.05 9.23
CA VAL A 12 -0.27 -16.16 8.73
C VAL A 12 0.84 -16.09 9.76
N ILE A 13 2.01 -16.54 9.36
CA ILE A 13 3.24 -16.37 10.13
C ILE A 13 3.98 -15.19 9.52
N ASP A 14 4.34 -14.24 10.35
CA ASP A 14 5.16 -13.12 9.91
C ASP A 14 6.57 -13.64 9.58
N PRO A 15 6.94 -13.72 8.30
CA PRO A 15 8.22 -14.30 7.90
C PRO A 15 9.39 -13.36 8.09
N LEU A 16 9.11 -12.09 8.40
CA LEU A 16 10.13 -11.07 8.41
C LEU A 16 10.76 -10.92 9.79
N THR A 17 12.07 -10.75 9.80
CA THR A 17 12.81 -10.37 10.99
C THR A 17 12.61 -8.89 11.32
N ALA A 18 12.92 -8.49 12.54
CA ALA A 18 12.90 -7.08 12.91
C ALA A 18 13.84 -6.24 12.04
N GLU A 19 14.99 -6.79 11.65
CA GLU A 19 15.93 -6.13 10.75
C GLU A 19 15.33 -5.90 9.35
N GLU A 20 14.68 -6.91 8.81
CA GLU A 20 14.01 -6.78 7.51
C GLU A 20 12.93 -5.72 7.53
N LYS A 21 12.18 -5.63 8.63
CA LYS A 21 11.14 -4.61 8.81
C LYS A 21 11.68 -3.18 8.87
N THR A 22 12.94 -3.00 9.21
CA THR A 22 13.56 -1.65 9.20
C THR A 22 13.69 -1.07 7.80
N ARG A 23 13.53 -1.90 6.76
CA ARG A 23 13.56 -1.46 5.36
C ARG A 23 12.23 -0.90 4.89
N TRP A 24 11.17 -1.05 5.69
CA TRP A 24 9.87 -0.51 5.33
C TRP A 24 9.90 1.02 5.28
N PRO A 25 9.13 1.64 4.37
CA PRO A 25 9.01 3.10 4.36
C PRO A 25 8.43 3.64 5.67
N ASP A 26 8.87 4.81 6.07
CA ASP A 26 8.33 5.51 7.24
C ASP A 26 7.01 6.21 6.93
N GLU A 27 6.81 6.58 5.67
CA GLU A 27 5.64 7.31 5.22
C GLU A 27 4.79 6.45 4.27
N PRO A 28 3.45 6.64 4.24
CA PRO A 28 2.60 5.89 3.32
C PRO A 28 2.95 6.11 1.85
N LEU A 29 3.19 7.36 1.45
CA LEU A 29 3.63 7.63 0.08
C LEU A 29 5.13 7.31 -0.03
N VAL A 30 5.44 6.32 -0.86
CA VAL A 30 6.80 5.81 -0.99
C VAL A 30 7.63 6.75 -1.85
N THR A 31 8.83 7.09 -1.38
CA THR A 31 9.84 7.76 -2.19
C THR A 31 10.55 6.71 -3.04
N LEU A 32 10.31 6.72 -4.34
CA LEU A 32 10.92 5.75 -5.25
C LEU A 32 12.38 6.10 -5.51
N ASP A 33 13.18 5.08 -5.74
CA ASP A 33 14.57 5.25 -6.16
C ASP A 33 14.63 5.92 -7.52
N LYS A 34 15.77 6.59 -7.78
CA LYS A 34 16.01 7.19 -9.08
C LYS A 34 16.09 6.08 -10.14
N PRO A 35 15.35 6.21 -11.26
CA PRO A 35 15.43 5.20 -12.31
C PRO A 35 16.81 5.18 -12.99
N PHE A 36 17.20 4.01 -13.44
CA PHE A 36 18.33 3.87 -14.34
C PHE A 36 17.88 4.21 -15.76
N VAL A 37 18.55 5.13 -16.41
CA VAL A 37 18.18 5.63 -17.74
C VAL A 37 19.33 5.45 -18.72
N ASP A 38 19.04 4.88 -19.89
CA ASP A 38 19.97 4.79 -21.00
C ASP A 38 19.22 4.97 -22.33
N VAL A 39 19.91 4.75 -23.46
CA VAL A 39 19.33 4.94 -24.80
C VAL A 39 18.15 4.01 -25.10
N ARG A 40 17.97 2.93 -24.32
CA ARG A 40 16.86 1.98 -24.49
C ARG A 40 15.62 2.37 -23.72
N GLY A 41 15.71 3.31 -22.77
CA GLY A 41 14.63 3.71 -21.89
C GLY A 41 15.05 3.73 -20.44
N GLU A 42 14.16 3.31 -19.54
CA GLU A 42 14.46 3.36 -18.11
C GLU A 42 14.02 2.11 -17.36
N ILE A 43 14.69 1.89 -16.24
CA ILE A 43 14.33 0.84 -15.27
C ILE A 43 14.03 1.56 -13.95
N GLN A 44 12.80 1.44 -13.47
CA GLN A 44 12.36 2.01 -12.22
C GLN A 44 12.29 0.91 -11.17
N PRO A 45 13.19 0.90 -10.17
CA PRO A 45 13.05 0.00 -9.04
C PRO A 45 11.77 0.32 -8.25
N LEU A 46 11.04 -0.69 -7.83
CA LEU A 46 9.83 -0.54 -7.04
C LEU A 46 9.98 -1.14 -5.65
N VAL A 47 10.26 -2.43 -5.56
CA VAL A 47 10.39 -3.14 -4.29
C VAL A 47 11.57 -4.10 -4.39
N ASP A 48 12.43 -4.08 -3.39
CA ASP A 48 13.58 -4.99 -3.28
C ASP A 48 13.54 -5.67 -1.91
N GLU A 49 12.51 -6.46 -1.70
CA GLU A 49 12.27 -7.19 -0.45
C GLU A 49 11.67 -8.55 -0.76
N LEU A 50 11.77 -9.47 0.18
CA LEU A 50 11.08 -10.75 0.07
C LEU A 50 9.57 -10.51 0.16
N MET A 51 8.84 -10.98 -0.84
CA MET A 51 7.39 -10.89 -0.91
C MET A 51 6.78 -12.25 -1.18
N LYS A 52 5.62 -12.50 -0.57
CA LYS A 52 4.89 -13.74 -0.78
C LYS A 52 4.14 -13.77 -2.09
N SER A 53 3.53 -12.66 -2.45
CA SER A 53 2.60 -12.62 -3.58
C SER A 53 2.60 -11.25 -4.25
N ALA A 54 2.19 -11.25 -5.49
CA ALA A 54 1.90 -10.03 -6.23
C ALA A 54 0.56 -10.23 -6.96
N VAL A 55 -0.29 -9.22 -6.93
CA VAL A 55 -1.58 -9.24 -7.60
C VAL A 55 -1.77 -8.00 -8.44
N LEU A 56 -2.50 -8.14 -9.52
CA LEU A 56 -2.94 -7.01 -10.34
C LEU A 56 -4.42 -6.74 -10.05
N ILE A 57 -4.72 -5.51 -9.66
CA ILE A 57 -6.08 -5.13 -9.32
C ILE A 57 -6.55 -4.08 -10.33
N ARG A 58 -7.73 -4.32 -10.91
CA ARG A 58 -8.46 -3.35 -11.70
C ARG A 58 -9.72 -2.95 -10.94
N SER A 59 -9.96 -1.66 -10.84
CA SER A 59 -11.10 -1.14 -10.08
C SER A 59 -11.86 -0.11 -10.89
N LYS A 60 -13.18 -0.19 -10.78
CA LYS A 60 -14.07 0.77 -11.44
C LYS A 60 -14.19 2.04 -10.61
N LYS A 61 -14.35 3.17 -11.28
CA LYS A 61 -14.61 4.45 -10.66
C LYS A 61 -15.75 4.35 -9.63
N GLY A 62 -15.55 4.97 -8.48
CA GLY A 62 -16.55 5.06 -7.41
C GLY A 62 -16.60 3.84 -6.49
N THR A 63 -15.75 2.84 -6.69
CA THR A 63 -15.71 1.68 -5.80
C THR A 63 -14.82 1.93 -4.59
N LEU A 64 -15.04 1.12 -3.55
CA LEU A 64 -14.25 1.11 -2.32
C LEU A 64 -13.61 -0.26 -2.16
N ARG A 65 -12.31 -0.28 -1.87
CA ARG A 65 -11.59 -1.50 -1.52
C ARG A 65 -10.90 -1.33 -0.19
N ALA A 66 -10.40 -2.44 0.34
CA ALA A 66 -9.81 -2.54 1.66
C ALA A 66 -10.84 -2.15 2.74
N ASN A 67 -10.67 -1.06 3.45
CA ASN A 67 -11.51 -0.65 4.57
C ASN A 67 -11.36 -1.62 5.76
N HIS A 68 -10.12 -1.97 6.07
CA HIS A 68 -9.75 -2.94 7.09
C HIS A 68 -8.32 -2.67 7.58
N TYR A 69 -7.85 -3.53 8.47
CA TYR A 69 -6.43 -3.58 8.84
C TYR A 69 -5.95 -5.02 8.89
N HIS A 70 -4.64 -5.19 8.91
CA HIS A 70 -4.00 -6.50 9.03
C HIS A 70 -3.18 -6.54 10.33
N LEU A 71 -3.13 -7.70 10.97
CA LEU A 71 -2.33 -7.89 12.17
C LEU A 71 -0.84 -7.98 11.86
N THR A 72 -0.48 -8.72 10.82
CA THR A 72 0.92 -9.00 10.48
C THR A 72 1.25 -8.73 9.01
N ASP A 73 0.26 -8.73 8.14
CA ASP A 73 0.46 -8.55 6.72
C ASP A 73 0.76 -7.09 6.37
N TRP A 74 1.48 -6.92 5.29
CA TRP A 74 1.90 -5.62 4.77
C TRP A 74 1.92 -5.68 3.26
N HIS A 75 1.82 -4.55 2.59
CA HIS A 75 1.89 -4.53 1.14
C HIS A 75 2.28 -3.17 0.58
N TYR A 76 2.84 -3.22 -0.61
CA TYR A 76 3.03 -2.07 -1.47
C TYR A 76 1.94 -2.07 -2.54
N CYS A 77 1.48 -0.90 -2.93
CA CYS A 77 0.53 -0.72 -4.02
C CYS A 77 1.06 0.33 -4.99
N TYR A 78 1.44 -0.11 -6.17
CA TYR A 78 1.91 0.77 -7.25
C TYR A 78 0.77 1.03 -8.22
N VAL A 79 0.51 2.30 -8.52
CA VAL A 79 -0.56 2.70 -9.42
C VAL A 79 -0.02 2.70 -10.85
N LEU A 80 -0.51 1.77 -11.66
CA LEU A 80 -0.13 1.69 -13.08
C LEU A 80 -0.81 2.76 -13.90
N THR A 81 -2.12 2.89 -13.78
CA THR A 81 -2.93 3.88 -14.48
C THR A 81 -4.03 4.40 -13.58
N GLY A 82 -4.49 5.61 -13.81
CA GLY A 82 -5.52 6.24 -13.01
C GLY A 82 -5.01 6.80 -11.71
N ALA A 83 -5.85 6.76 -10.69
CA ALA A 83 -5.51 7.28 -9.37
C ALA A 83 -6.30 6.55 -8.29
N ILE A 84 -5.77 6.57 -7.07
CA ILE A 84 -6.48 6.12 -5.88
C ILE A 84 -6.47 7.24 -4.84
N ASP A 85 -7.55 7.36 -4.10
CA ASP A 85 -7.57 8.10 -2.84
C ASP A 85 -7.35 7.08 -1.73
N TYR A 86 -6.22 7.17 -1.08
CA TYR A 86 -5.79 6.27 -0.02
C TYR A 86 -6.02 6.93 1.32
N PHE A 87 -6.80 6.25 2.17
CA PHE A 87 -7.11 6.69 3.52
C PHE A 87 -6.43 5.79 4.52
N HIS A 88 -5.85 6.37 5.56
CA HIS A 88 -5.16 5.60 6.58
C HIS A 88 -5.23 6.28 7.95
N ARG A 89 -5.17 5.45 8.98
CA ARG A 89 -4.99 5.88 10.38
C ARG A 89 -4.42 4.73 11.20
N PRO A 90 -3.74 4.99 12.31
CA PRO A 90 -3.33 3.92 13.21
C PRO A 90 -4.54 3.16 13.74
N THR A 91 -4.46 1.83 13.75
CA THR A 91 -5.53 0.97 14.26
C THR A 91 -5.73 1.19 15.76
N GLY A 92 -6.98 1.24 16.19
CA GLY A 92 -7.34 1.44 17.59
C GLY A 92 -7.43 2.89 18.02
N THR A 93 -7.32 3.83 17.10
CA THR A 93 -7.52 5.27 17.36
C THR A 93 -8.85 5.74 16.82
N ASP A 94 -9.35 6.84 17.38
CA ASP A 94 -10.53 7.54 16.89
C ASP A 94 -10.18 8.72 15.98
N GLU A 95 -8.93 8.79 15.55
CA GLU A 95 -8.47 9.86 14.68
C GLU A 95 -9.19 9.83 13.35
N LYS A 96 -9.41 11.00 12.78
CA LYS A 96 -9.92 11.11 11.42
C LYS A 96 -8.87 10.56 10.47
N PRO A 97 -9.23 9.63 9.56
CA PRO A 97 -8.27 9.12 8.59
C PRO A 97 -7.66 10.25 7.74
N GLU A 98 -6.37 10.16 7.51
CA GLU A 98 -5.69 11.00 6.54
C GLU A 98 -5.90 10.47 5.14
N ARG A 99 -5.95 11.36 4.16
CA ARG A 99 -6.11 11.02 2.75
C ARG A 99 -4.90 11.43 1.95
N ILE A 100 -4.44 10.51 1.09
CA ILE A 100 -3.40 10.77 0.10
C ILE A 100 -3.97 10.38 -1.25
N THR A 101 -3.84 11.25 -2.24
CA THR A 101 -4.15 10.89 -3.62
C THR A 101 -2.88 10.37 -4.28
N VAL A 102 -2.95 9.15 -4.78
CA VAL A 102 -1.81 8.44 -5.39
C VAL A 102 -2.14 8.23 -6.85
N GLY A 103 -1.32 8.82 -7.72
CA GLY A 103 -1.52 8.75 -9.17
C GLY A 103 -0.62 7.71 -9.84
N SER A 104 -0.78 7.60 -11.15
CA SER A 104 0.04 6.72 -11.98
C SER A 104 1.53 6.97 -11.74
N GLY A 105 2.30 5.90 -11.56
CA GLY A 105 3.73 5.98 -11.31
C GLY A 105 4.11 6.24 -9.86
N GLN A 106 3.14 6.30 -8.95
CA GLN A 106 3.38 6.45 -7.52
C GLN A 106 3.03 5.17 -6.77
N MET A 107 3.57 5.04 -5.59
CA MET A 107 3.40 3.84 -4.77
C MET A 107 3.09 4.21 -3.32
N VAL A 108 2.17 3.46 -2.71
CA VAL A 108 1.84 3.58 -1.30
C VAL A 108 2.20 2.30 -0.57
N PHE A 109 2.60 2.42 0.68
CA PHE A 109 2.92 1.31 1.56
C PHE A 109 1.95 1.27 2.74
N THR A 110 1.45 0.07 3.04
CA THR A 110 0.60 -0.17 4.20
C THR A 110 1.27 -1.18 5.13
N PRO A 111 1.70 -0.77 6.32
CA PRO A 111 2.22 -1.69 7.33
C PRO A 111 1.09 -2.39 8.08
N PRO A 112 1.42 -3.40 8.92
CA PRO A 112 0.45 -3.93 9.87
C PRO A 112 -0.10 -2.86 10.80
N MET A 113 -1.29 -3.10 11.33
CA MET A 113 -1.95 -2.26 12.35
C MET A 113 -2.22 -0.82 11.88
N VAL A 114 -2.53 -0.68 10.60
CA VAL A 114 -3.01 0.57 10.00
C VAL A 114 -4.35 0.31 9.34
N ASP A 115 -5.38 0.99 9.82
CA ASP A 115 -6.68 1.01 9.14
C ASP A 115 -6.49 1.72 7.82
N HIS A 116 -6.90 1.08 6.73
CA HIS A 116 -6.75 1.66 5.39
C HIS A 116 -7.94 1.35 4.50
N GLY A 117 -8.19 2.26 3.60
CA GLY A 117 -9.22 2.12 2.58
C GLY A 117 -8.81 2.87 1.33
N MET A 118 -9.34 2.45 0.21
CA MET A 118 -9.06 3.07 -1.09
C MET A 118 -10.35 3.32 -1.83
N THR A 119 -10.47 4.53 -2.38
CA THR A 119 -11.50 4.83 -3.37
C THR A 119 -10.85 5.16 -4.70
N PHE A 120 -11.60 5.00 -5.76
CA PHE A 120 -11.09 5.12 -7.11
C PHE A 120 -11.82 6.25 -7.83
N PRO A 121 -11.20 7.45 -7.91
CA PRO A 121 -11.83 8.59 -8.56
C PRO A 121 -11.87 8.48 -10.09
N GLU A 122 -11.07 7.57 -10.65
CA GLU A 122 -10.97 7.32 -12.08
C GLU A 122 -11.09 5.82 -12.38
N ASP A 123 -11.47 5.49 -13.61
CA ASP A 123 -11.45 4.10 -14.09
C ASP A 123 -10.04 3.65 -14.43
#